data_3e0e092db06ad395c1d024ec1d06556e
#
_entry.id   3e0e092db06ad395c1d024ec1d06556e
#
_cell.length_a   1.000
_cell.length_b   1.000
_cell.length_c   1.000
_cell.angle_alpha   90.00
_cell.angle_beta   90.00
_cell.angle_gamma   90.00
#
_symmetry.space_group_name_H-M   'P 1'
#
loop_
_entity.id
_entity.type
_entity.pdbx_description
1 polymer ?
#
loop_
_entity_poly.entity_id
_entity_poly.type
_entity_poly.pdbx_seq_one_letter_code
_entity_poly.pdbx_strand_id
1 'polypeptide(L)'
;MHLDSSVAARLINDIQDCHILVVGDLMLDRFVDGAVTRISPEAPVPVLSQSTSQQMPGGAANVACNLAQLGARVTLIGACGDDATATDLAAELQHFPRITFIPVTVAGRPTSLKTRYRASGQQILRVDDEVSIPISDSAQGELSDRVNAVLDTADMLILSDYAKGCLPLTLIRSLIDAARAAKKLVVADPKLADLSVYRDVDVLTPNLQELASAAGTSLTELDAIGATAARLAKTHNIGTIMTTLSARGILASQGDGTQFHDPARTRDVFDVSGAGDTVVAVISAAIASGARLPFAVALANRAAGVAVGKSGTAIVTAGEILAHMPLSKPVIEANALAGI
;
A
#
# COMPACT_ATOMS: atom_id res chain seq x y z
N MET A 1 3.86 -23.81 9.60
CA MET A 1 3.69 -23.92 8.14
C MET A 1 4.55 -22.82 7.56
N HIS A 2 5.53 -23.15 6.72
CA HIS A 2 6.48 -22.14 6.19
C HIS A 2 6.09 -21.74 4.77
N LEU A 3 6.13 -20.44 4.46
CA LEU A 3 6.07 -19.93 3.10
C LEU A 3 7.45 -20.19 2.46
N ASP A 4 7.52 -21.18 1.59
CA ASP A 4 8.70 -21.46 0.76
C ASP A 4 8.52 -20.91 -0.66
N SER A 5 9.57 -20.99 -1.47
CA SER A 5 9.57 -20.46 -2.84
C SER A 5 8.51 -21.10 -3.74
N SER A 6 8.15 -22.36 -3.53
CA SER A 6 7.15 -23.05 -4.36
C SER A 6 5.72 -22.61 -4.06
N VAL A 7 5.40 -22.39 -2.78
CA VAL A 7 4.11 -21.85 -2.34
C VAL A 7 3.98 -20.41 -2.76
N ALA A 8 5.04 -19.60 -2.58
CA ALA A 8 5.07 -18.21 -3.01
C ALA A 8 4.85 -18.06 -4.52
N ALA A 9 5.53 -18.88 -5.33
CA ALA A 9 5.37 -18.87 -6.78
C ALA A 9 3.94 -19.20 -7.22
N ARG A 10 3.27 -20.17 -6.58
CA ARG A 10 1.85 -20.47 -6.86
C ARG A 10 0.96 -19.28 -6.51
N LEU A 11 1.10 -18.71 -5.32
CA LEU A 11 0.30 -17.57 -4.90
C LEU A 11 0.47 -16.38 -5.87
N ILE A 12 1.71 -16.09 -6.29
CA ILE A 12 1.98 -15.03 -7.26
C ILE A 12 1.36 -15.36 -8.64
N ASN A 13 1.37 -16.62 -9.05
CA ASN A 13 0.70 -17.03 -10.28
C ASN A 13 -0.82 -16.83 -10.19
N ASP A 14 -1.44 -17.21 -9.07
CA ASP A 14 -2.89 -17.10 -8.86
C ASP A 14 -3.36 -15.62 -8.81
N ILE A 15 -2.45 -14.68 -8.44
CA ILE A 15 -2.71 -13.23 -8.47
C ILE A 15 -3.02 -12.71 -9.89
N GLN A 16 -2.51 -13.35 -10.94
CA GLN A 16 -2.67 -12.89 -12.32
C GLN A 16 -4.14 -12.90 -12.80
N ASP A 17 -4.97 -13.72 -12.18
CA ASP A 17 -6.39 -13.84 -12.49
C ASP A 17 -7.25 -12.85 -11.69
N CYS A 18 -6.69 -12.19 -10.67
CA CYS A 18 -7.41 -11.26 -9.82
C CYS A 18 -7.63 -9.91 -10.51
N HIS A 19 -8.81 -9.32 -10.28
CA HIS A 19 -9.13 -7.94 -10.62
C HIS A 19 -9.33 -7.14 -9.34
N ILE A 20 -8.47 -6.17 -9.09
CA ILE A 20 -8.47 -5.37 -7.87
C ILE A 20 -8.83 -3.93 -8.20
N LEU A 21 -9.87 -3.41 -7.52
CA LEU A 21 -10.28 -2.02 -7.59
C LEU A 21 -9.59 -1.23 -6.49
N VAL A 22 -8.75 -0.26 -6.87
CA VAL A 22 -8.06 0.64 -5.94
C VAL A 22 -8.70 2.02 -6.02
N VAL A 23 -9.14 2.52 -4.88
CA VAL A 23 -9.74 3.84 -4.75
C VAL A 23 -9.01 4.63 -3.67
N GLY A 24 -8.56 5.85 -3.97
CA GLY A 24 -7.84 6.62 -2.95
C GLY A 24 -7.18 7.90 -3.43
N ASP A 25 -6.34 8.45 -2.57
CA ASP A 25 -5.60 9.68 -2.82
C ASP A 25 -4.48 9.42 -3.84
N LEU A 26 -4.61 10.04 -5.00
CA LEU A 26 -3.61 10.02 -6.07
C LEU A 26 -2.51 11.02 -5.78
N MET A 27 -1.25 10.63 -5.98
CA MET A 27 -0.12 11.55 -5.85
C MET A 27 1.03 11.14 -6.76
N LEU A 28 1.92 12.12 -7.02
CA LEU A 28 3.16 11.92 -7.73
C LEU A 28 4.32 12.22 -6.79
N ASP A 29 5.27 11.31 -6.68
CA ASP A 29 6.54 11.52 -5.99
C ASP A 29 7.60 11.92 -7.01
N ARG A 30 8.25 13.08 -6.77
CA ARG A 30 9.35 13.58 -7.60
C ARG A 30 10.64 13.60 -6.79
N PHE A 31 11.68 12.99 -7.35
CA PHE A 31 13.01 12.95 -6.75
C PHE A 31 13.97 13.79 -7.60
N VAL A 32 14.52 14.84 -7.01
CA VAL A 32 15.47 15.74 -7.65
C VAL A 32 16.83 15.50 -7.01
N ASP A 33 17.72 14.86 -7.76
CA ASP A 33 19.08 14.56 -7.31
C ASP A 33 20.06 15.60 -7.82
N GLY A 34 21.07 15.92 -7.02
CA GLY A 34 22.08 16.89 -7.38
C GLY A 34 23.25 16.92 -6.41
N ALA A 35 24.06 17.97 -6.53
CA ALA A 35 25.17 18.25 -5.65
C ALA A 35 25.00 19.58 -4.93
N VAL A 36 25.38 19.64 -3.66
CA VAL A 36 25.50 20.88 -2.89
C VAL A 36 26.99 21.14 -2.69
N THR A 37 27.50 22.17 -3.38
CA THR A 37 28.92 22.56 -3.33
C THR A 37 29.14 23.94 -2.75
N ARG A 38 28.07 24.72 -2.55
CA ARG A 38 28.18 26.10 -2.01
C ARG A 38 26.91 26.49 -1.25
N ILE A 39 27.07 27.50 -0.41
CA ILE A 39 25.97 28.25 0.21
C ILE A 39 25.60 29.41 -0.70
N SER A 40 24.32 29.78 -0.75
CA SER A 40 23.87 30.95 -1.53
C SER A 40 24.48 32.27 -0.98
N PRO A 41 24.88 33.19 -1.85
CA PRO A 41 25.27 34.56 -1.41
C PRO A 41 24.05 35.38 -0.97
N GLU A 42 22.82 34.97 -1.31
CA GLU A 42 21.58 35.71 -1.02
C GLU A 42 20.99 35.34 0.37
N ALA A 43 21.25 34.13 0.87
CA ALA A 43 20.76 33.65 2.15
C ALA A 43 21.61 32.46 2.62
N PRO A 44 21.62 32.12 3.93
CA PRO A 44 22.38 30.97 4.46
C PRO A 44 21.72 29.64 4.15
N VAL A 45 21.48 29.37 2.87
CA VAL A 45 20.85 28.12 2.37
C VAL A 45 21.76 27.42 1.36
N PRO A 46 21.75 26.07 1.31
CA PRO A 46 22.52 25.33 0.31
C PRO A 46 21.98 25.61 -1.11
N VAL A 47 22.88 25.63 -2.09
CA VAL A 47 22.52 25.67 -3.51
C VAL A 47 22.66 24.25 -4.07
N LEU A 48 21.52 23.64 -4.43
CA LEU A 48 21.48 22.35 -5.09
C LEU A 48 21.65 22.55 -6.60
N SER A 49 22.75 22.04 -7.16
CA SER A 49 22.93 21.93 -8.61
C SER A 49 22.30 20.61 -9.06
N GLN A 50 21.12 20.68 -9.65
CA GLN A 50 20.36 19.51 -10.11
C GLN A 50 21.11 18.77 -11.21
N SER A 51 21.17 17.44 -11.09
CA SER A 51 21.72 16.52 -12.10
C SER A 51 20.64 15.68 -12.79
N THR A 52 19.71 15.13 -12.01
CA THR A 52 18.62 14.30 -12.52
C THR A 52 17.29 14.62 -11.83
N SER A 53 16.19 14.28 -12.51
CA SER A 53 14.85 14.27 -11.91
C SER A 53 14.14 13.01 -12.33
N GLN A 54 13.53 12.34 -11.38
CA GLN A 54 12.73 11.12 -11.59
C GLN A 54 11.35 11.31 -10.97
N GLN A 55 10.34 10.72 -11.60
CA GLN A 55 8.97 10.74 -11.10
C GLN A 55 8.50 9.31 -10.88
N MET A 56 7.69 9.11 -9.86
CA MET A 56 7.11 7.80 -9.51
C MET A 56 5.68 7.99 -9.02
N PRO A 57 4.73 7.11 -9.40
CA PRO A 57 3.41 7.10 -8.80
C PRO A 57 3.49 6.88 -7.28
N GLY A 58 2.73 7.66 -6.51
CA GLY A 58 2.65 7.61 -5.06
C GLY A 58 1.24 7.36 -4.56
N GLY A 59 1.07 7.03 -3.27
CA GLY A 59 -0.21 6.74 -2.65
C GLY A 59 -0.99 5.64 -3.34
N ALA A 60 -2.28 5.85 -3.61
CA ALA A 60 -3.13 4.87 -4.28
C ALA A 60 -2.57 4.41 -5.64
N ALA A 61 -1.87 5.30 -6.36
CA ALA A 61 -1.23 4.94 -7.62
C ALA A 61 -0.02 4.00 -7.41
N ASN A 62 0.75 4.15 -6.33
CA ASN A 62 1.83 3.23 -5.99
C ASN A 62 1.29 1.84 -5.60
N VAL A 63 0.19 1.78 -4.84
CA VAL A 63 -0.51 0.51 -4.55
C VAL A 63 -0.91 -0.18 -5.86
N ALA A 64 -1.52 0.56 -6.80
CA ALA A 64 -1.94 0.04 -8.10
C ALA A 64 -0.74 -0.48 -8.93
N CYS A 65 0.38 0.24 -8.95
CA CYS A 65 1.59 -0.18 -9.67
C CYS A 65 2.19 -1.46 -9.09
N ASN A 66 2.26 -1.59 -7.75
CA ASN A 66 2.72 -2.82 -7.10
C ASN A 66 1.82 -4.02 -7.43
N LEU A 67 0.50 -3.84 -7.40
CA LEU A 67 -0.47 -4.88 -7.79
C LEU A 67 -0.29 -5.32 -9.26
N ALA A 68 -0.20 -4.35 -10.17
CA ALA A 68 -0.02 -4.63 -11.60
C ALA A 68 1.31 -5.34 -11.88
N GLN A 69 2.37 -4.99 -11.14
CA GLN A 69 3.68 -5.61 -11.25
C GLN A 69 3.70 -7.07 -10.75
N LEU A 70 2.80 -7.41 -9.81
CA LEU A 70 2.57 -8.80 -9.38
C LEU A 70 1.70 -9.58 -10.38
N GLY A 71 1.12 -8.91 -11.36
CA GLY A 71 0.32 -9.52 -12.41
C GLY A 71 -1.19 -9.35 -12.25
N ALA A 72 -1.70 -8.71 -11.21
CA ALA A 72 -3.13 -8.43 -11.07
C ALA A 72 -3.63 -7.46 -12.14
N ARG A 73 -4.88 -7.61 -12.57
CA ARG A 73 -5.60 -6.55 -13.28
C ARG A 73 -6.07 -5.52 -12.25
N VAL A 74 -5.83 -4.24 -12.52
CA VAL A 74 -6.14 -3.16 -11.58
C VAL A 74 -7.02 -2.11 -12.25
N THR A 75 -8.07 -1.68 -11.58
CA THR A 75 -8.75 -0.42 -11.88
C THR A 75 -8.40 0.57 -10.79
N LEU A 76 -7.80 1.70 -11.16
CA LEU A 76 -7.41 2.77 -10.24
C LEU A 76 -8.34 3.96 -10.43
N ILE A 77 -9.04 4.35 -9.35
CA ILE A 77 -9.95 5.49 -9.31
C ILE A 77 -9.50 6.44 -8.19
N GLY A 78 -9.45 7.72 -8.49
CA GLY A 78 -9.11 8.74 -7.50
C GLY A 78 -9.28 10.15 -8.04
N ALA A 79 -9.20 11.14 -7.16
CA ALA A 79 -9.33 12.54 -7.53
C ALA A 79 -7.97 13.16 -7.87
N CYS A 80 -7.91 13.92 -8.96
CA CYS A 80 -6.75 14.73 -9.35
C CYS A 80 -7.21 16.11 -9.85
N GLY A 81 -6.28 17.02 -10.02
CA GLY A 81 -6.51 18.31 -10.67
C GLY A 81 -6.53 18.23 -12.19
N ASP A 82 -6.76 19.39 -12.81
CA ASP A 82 -6.55 19.62 -14.25
C ASP A 82 -5.20 20.35 -14.41
N ASP A 83 -4.11 19.63 -14.14
CA ASP A 83 -2.77 20.21 -14.06
C ASP A 83 -1.69 19.31 -14.68
N ALA A 84 -0.47 19.86 -14.78
CA ALA A 84 0.68 19.13 -15.32
C ALA A 84 1.02 17.88 -14.50
N THR A 85 0.84 17.92 -13.18
CA THR A 85 1.09 16.78 -12.29
C THR A 85 0.14 15.62 -12.57
N ALA A 86 -1.14 15.89 -12.87
CA ALA A 86 -2.09 14.86 -13.30
C ALA A 86 -1.67 14.23 -14.62
N THR A 87 -1.21 15.06 -15.57
CA THR A 87 -0.69 14.60 -16.88
C THR A 87 0.55 13.72 -16.70
N ASP A 88 1.49 14.15 -15.87
CA ASP A 88 2.71 13.38 -15.57
C ASP A 88 2.35 12.04 -14.90
N LEU A 89 1.44 12.04 -13.92
CA LEU A 89 0.98 10.81 -13.27
C LEU A 89 0.34 9.84 -14.26
N ALA A 90 -0.51 10.36 -15.16
CA ALA A 90 -1.14 9.54 -16.19
C ALA A 90 -0.10 8.94 -17.15
N ALA A 91 0.96 9.69 -17.51
CA ALA A 91 2.05 9.19 -18.34
C ALA A 91 2.84 8.09 -17.64
N GLU A 92 3.16 8.24 -16.35
CA GLU A 92 3.83 7.19 -15.57
C GLU A 92 2.99 5.90 -15.48
N LEU A 93 1.67 6.01 -15.32
CA LEU A 93 0.78 4.87 -15.24
C LEU A 93 0.65 4.11 -16.59
N GLN A 94 0.93 4.73 -17.72
CA GLN A 94 0.94 4.06 -19.03
C GLN A 94 2.01 2.97 -19.13
N HIS A 95 3.05 3.01 -18.32
CA HIS A 95 4.06 1.96 -18.23
C HIS A 95 3.53 0.64 -17.64
N PHE A 96 2.29 0.64 -17.10
CA PHE A 96 1.65 -0.50 -16.47
C PHE A 96 0.38 -0.92 -17.24
N PRO A 97 0.50 -1.77 -18.26
CA PRO A 97 -0.62 -2.10 -19.15
C PRO A 97 -1.78 -2.84 -18.45
N ARG A 98 -1.56 -3.34 -17.23
CA ARG A 98 -2.61 -3.97 -16.43
C ARG A 98 -3.40 -2.99 -15.54
N ILE A 99 -3.08 -1.69 -15.59
CA ILE A 99 -3.82 -0.64 -14.88
C ILE A 99 -4.79 0.04 -15.85
N THR A 100 -6.08 0.03 -15.50
CA THR A 100 -7.09 0.91 -16.07
C THR A 100 -7.22 2.13 -15.15
N PHE A 101 -6.74 3.28 -15.59
CA PHE A 101 -6.77 4.51 -14.81
C PHE A 101 -8.02 5.33 -15.14
N ILE A 102 -8.83 5.64 -14.13
CA ILE A 102 -10.11 6.37 -14.25
C ILE A 102 -10.08 7.55 -13.26
N PRO A 103 -9.38 8.66 -13.57
CA PRO A 103 -9.32 9.81 -12.68
C PRO A 103 -10.65 10.57 -12.63
N VAL A 104 -11.00 11.12 -11.46
CA VAL A 104 -12.03 12.14 -11.28
C VAL A 104 -11.34 13.50 -11.25
N THR A 105 -11.55 14.31 -12.29
CA THR A 105 -10.91 15.62 -12.38
C THR A 105 -11.66 16.67 -11.57
N VAL A 106 -11.00 17.31 -10.63
CA VAL A 106 -11.56 18.33 -9.75
C VAL A 106 -10.93 19.69 -10.09
N ALA A 107 -11.71 20.55 -10.74
CA ALA A 107 -11.24 21.88 -11.15
C ALA A 107 -10.73 22.71 -9.95
N GLY A 108 -9.59 23.36 -10.12
CA GLY A 108 -8.98 24.21 -9.11
C GLY A 108 -8.32 23.46 -7.93
N ARG A 109 -8.33 22.12 -7.94
CA ARG A 109 -7.60 21.29 -6.98
C ARG A 109 -6.21 20.95 -7.56
N PRO A 110 -5.10 21.15 -6.83
CA PRO A 110 -3.82 20.63 -7.27
C PRO A 110 -3.79 19.10 -7.11
N THR A 111 -3.20 18.41 -8.08
CA THR A 111 -2.81 17.01 -7.91
C THR A 111 -1.65 16.95 -6.92
N SER A 112 -1.76 16.08 -5.90
CA SER A 112 -0.72 16.00 -4.86
C SER A 112 0.64 15.67 -5.46
N LEU A 113 1.63 16.53 -5.23
CA LEU A 113 3.01 16.37 -5.66
C LEU A 113 3.95 16.47 -4.45
N LYS A 114 4.79 15.46 -4.27
CA LYS A 114 5.81 15.44 -3.21
C LYS A 114 7.21 15.45 -3.84
N THR A 115 7.85 16.62 -3.83
CA THR A 115 9.20 16.78 -4.40
C THR A 115 10.25 16.63 -3.31
N ARG A 116 11.11 15.62 -3.45
CA ARG A 116 12.25 15.36 -2.56
C ARG A 116 13.55 15.78 -3.24
N TYR A 117 14.24 16.74 -2.65
CA TYR A 117 15.55 17.19 -3.09
C TYR A 117 16.63 16.43 -2.33
N ARG A 118 17.54 15.78 -3.08
CA ARG A 118 18.60 14.93 -2.51
C ARG A 118 19.97 15.36 -3.01
N ALA A 119 20.96 15.33 -2.11
CA ALA A 119 22.38 15.47 -2.47
C ALA A 119 23.19 14.34 -1.86
N SER A 120 24.04 13.71 -2.65
CA SER A 120 24.89 12.57 -2.21
C SER A 120 24.09 11.46 -1.51
N GLY A 121 22.88 11.18 -2.01
CA GLY A 121 21.97 10.16 -1.46
C GLY A 121 21.19 10.59 -0.21
N GLN A 122 21.40 11.81 0.32
CA GLN A 122 20.69 12.32 1.49
C GLN A 122 19.58 13.30 1.10
N GLN A 123 18.40 13.16 1.69
CA GLN A 123 17.31 14.12 1.51
C GLN A 123 17.64 15.42 2.26
N ILE A 124 17.63 16.54 1.52
CA ILE A 124 17.88 17.87 2.07
C ILE A 124 16.57 18.59 2.40
N LEU A 125 15.58 18.44 1.51
CA LEU A 125 14.30 19.15 1.59
C LEU A 125 13.21 18.29 0.95
N ARG A 126 11.98 18.38 1.49
CA ARG A 126 10.77 17.96 0.82
C ARG A 126 9.82 19.14 0.67
N VAL A 127 9.28 19.30 -0.52
CA VAL A 127 8.23 20.27 -0.84
C VAL A 127 6.98 19.50 -1.22
N ASP A 128 5.89 19.75 -0.50
CA ASP A 128 4.60 19.14 -0.74
C ASP A 128 3.65 20.20 -1.31
N ASP A 129 3.21 19.98 -2.56
CA ASP A 129 2.14 20.74 -3.21
C ASP A 129 0.87 19.88 -3.17
N GLU A 130 0.05 20.12 -2.16
CA GLU A 130 -1.11 19.29 -1.87
C GLU A 130 -2.18 20.04 -1.08
N VAL A 131 -3.42 19.54 -1.15
CA VAL A 131 -4.54 20.00 -0.32
C VAL A 131 -5.19 18.81 0.35
N SER A 132 -5.70 19.04 1.57
CA SER A 132 -6.45 18.03 2.34
C SER A 132 -7.94 18.33 2.45
N ILE A 133 -8.43 19.33 1.69
CA ILE A 133 -9.85 19.69 1.66
C ILE A 133 -10.62 18.55 0.97
N PRO A 134 -11.72 18.06 1.55
CA PRO A 134 -12.57 17.07 0.90
C PRO A 134 -13.00 17.51 -0.50
N ILE A 135 -13.10 16.55 -1.43
CA ILE A 135 -13.69 16.80 -2.74
C ILE A 135 -15.17 17.14 -2.60
N SER A 136 -15.71 17.92 -3.55
CA SER A 136 -17.12 18.35 -3.53
C SER A 136 -18.07 17.15 -3.60
N ASP A 137 -19.31 17.35 -3.15
CA ASP A 137 -20.35 16.31 -3.23
C ASP A 137 -20.58 15.81 -4.66
N SER A 138 -20.49 16.70 -5.65
CA SER A 138 -20.57 16.32 -7.06
C SER A 138 -19.42 15.39 -7.48
N ALA A 139 -18.18 15.68 -7.05
CA ALA A 139 -17.02 14.83 -7.34
C ALA A 139 -17.10 13.50 -6.57
N GLN A 140 -17.64 13.50 -5.34
CA GLN A 140 -17.92 12.27 -4.58
C GLN A 140 -18.95 11.39 -5.30
N GLY A 141 -20.02 11.99 -5.83
CA GLY A 141 -21.03 11.30 -6.63
C GLY A 141 -20.43 10.67 -7.88
N GLU A 142 -19.64 11.43 -8.63
CA GLU A 142 -18.95 10.93 -9.83
C GLU A 142 -18.00 9.77 -9.50
N LEU A 143 -17.23 9.88 -8.41
CA LEU A 143 -16.34 8.83 -7.96
C LEU A 143 -17.12 7.56 -7.59
N SER A 144 -18.20 7.69 -6.83
CA SER A 144 -19.09 6.58 -6.48
C SER A 144 -19.67 5.89 -7.72
N ASP A 145 -20.13 6.64 -8.72
CA ASP A 145 -20.69 6.10 -9.95
C ASP A 145 -19.64 5.27 -10.72
N ARG A 146 -18.41 5.79 -10.81
CA ARG A 146 -17.28 5.09 -11.45
C ARG A 146 -16.91 3.82 -10.71
N VAL A 147 -16.90 3.84 -9.36
CA VAL A 147 -16.67 2.66 -8.53
C VAL A 147 -17.76 1.62 -8.76
N ASN A 148 -19.04 2.01 -8.69
CA ASN A 148 -20.18 1.12 -8.87
C ASN A 148 -20.19 0.46 -10.26
N ALA A 149 -19.76 1.17 -11.31
CA ALA A 149 -19.66 0.62 -12.66
C ALA A 149 -18.65 -0.53 -12.81
N VAL A 150 -17.65 -0.62 -11.89
CA VAL A 150 -16.58 -1.61 -11.95
C VAL A 150 -16.71 -2.68 -10.86
N LEU A 151 -17.39 -2.36 -9.76
CA LEU A 151 -17.39 -3.14 -8.52
C LEU A 151 -17.82 -4.60 -8.75
N ASP A 152 -18.81 -4.85 -9.58
CA ASP A 152 -19.30 -6.22 -9.85
C ASP A 152 -18.22 -7.11 -10.50
N THR A 153 -17.32 -6.52 -11.29
CA THR A 153 -16.25 -7.24 -11.99
C THR A 153 -14.96 -7.37 -11.17
N ALA A 154 -14.84 -6.61 -10.09
CA ALA A 154 -13.69 -6.68 -9.19
C ALA A 154 -13.85 -7.84 -8.19
N ASP A 155 -12.74 -8.41 -7.75
CA ASP A 155 -12.69 -9.40 -6.67
C ASP A 155 -12.56 -8.72 -5.30
N MET A 156 -11.95 -7.54 -5.27
CA MET A 156 -11.64 -6.80 -4.05
C MET A 156 -11.65 -5.29 -4.29
N LEU A 157 -12.07 -4.54 -3.26
CA LEU A 157 -11.92 -3.09 -3.16
C LEU A 157 -10.79 -2.76 -2.18
N ILE A 158 -9.86 -1.90 -2.58
CA ILE A 158 -8.86 -1.28 -1.70
C ILE A 158 -9.19 0.20 -1.56
N LEU A 159 -9.28 0.67 -0.31
CA LEU A 159 -9.36 2.08 0.04
C LEU A 159 -7.99 2.54 0.54
N SER A 160 -7.28 3.33 -0.27
CA SER A 160 -5.96 3.87 0.05
C SER A 160 -6.09 5.33 0.48
N ASP A 161 -6.25 5.53 1.80
CA ASP A 161 -6.54 6.82 2.42
C ASP A 161 -5.26 7.48 2.95
N TYR A 162 -4.93 8.64 2.42
CA TYR A 162 -3.82 9.50 2.87
C TYR A 162 -4.30 10.80 3.50
N ALA A 163 -5.62 10.91 3.77
CA ALA A 163 -6.27 12.12 4.26
C ALA A 163 -5.98 13.35 3.39
N LYS A 164 -5.90 13.15 2.06
CA LYS A 164 -5.76 14.24 1.09
C LYS A 164 -7.11 14.66 0.49
N GLY A 165 -8.21 14.15 1.05
CA GLY A 165 -9.57 14.58 0.76
C GLY A 165 -10.25 13.88 -0.40
N CYS A 166 -9.62 12.90 -1.06
CA CYS A 166 -10.29 12.05 -2.05
C CYS A 166 -11.36 11.17 -1.39
N LEU A 167 -11.11 10.72 -0.16
CA LEU A 167 -11.97 9.82 0.60
C LEU A 167 -12.55 10.50 1.86
N PRO A 168 -13.57 11.38 1.74
CA PRO A 168 -14.30 11.88 2.90
C PRO A 168 -15.01 10.73 3.64
N LEU A 169 -15.29 10.92 4.95
CA LEU A 169 -15.88 9.89 5.84
C LEU A 169 -17.14 9.25 5.26
N THR A 170 -18.03 10.08 4.71
CA THR A 170 -19.29 9.65 4.10
C THR A 170 -19.05 8.76 2.88
N LEU A 171 -18.07 9.11 2.07
CA LEU A 171 -17.70 8.35 0.88
C LEU A 171 -17.06 7.01 1.26
N ILE A 172 -16.13 6.98 2.22
CA ILE A 172 -15.54 5.72 2.73
C ILE A 172 -16.66 4.75 3.12
N ARG A 173 -17.62 5.22 3.93
CA ARG A 173 -18.72 4.37 4.39
C ARG A 173 -19.58 3.85 3.24
N SER A 174 -19.96 4.73 2.31
CA SER A 174 -20.80 4.34 1.17
C SER A 174 -20.11 3.30 0.27
N LEU A 175 -18.79 3.44 0.06
CA LEU A 175 -18.01 2.50 -0.74
C LEU A 175 -17.86 1.13 -0.04
N ILE A 176 -17.64 1.12 1.29
CA ILE A 176 -17.60 -0.13 2.07
C ILE A 176 -18.97 -0.82 2.01
N ASP A 177 -20.06 -0.07 2.22
CA ASP A 177 -21.42 -0.62 2.23
C ASP A 177 -21.78 -1.18 0.83
N ALA A 178 -21.41 -0.50 -0.25
CA ALA A 178 -21.61 -0.98 -1.62
C ALA A 178 -20.81 -2.26 -1.91
N ALA A 179 -19.53 -2.31 -1.51
CA ALA A 179 -18.69 -3.50 -1.68
C ALA A 179 -19.23 -4.70 -0.89
N ARG A 180 -19.70 -4.47 0.35
CA ARG A 180 -20.34 -5.52 1.17
C ARG A 180 -21.63 -6.04 0.55
N ALA A 181 -22.48 -5.15 0.03
CA ALA A 181 -23.70 -5.53 -0.67
C ALA A 181 -23.40 -6.39 -1.91
N ALA A 182 -22.31 -6.07 -2.64
CA ALA A 182 -21.80 -6.82 -3.78
C ALA A 182 -20.98 -8.07 -3.36
N LYS A 183 -20.84 -8.35 -2.06
CA LYS A 183 -20.05 -9.46 -1.50
C LYS A 183 -18.57 -9.45 -1.91
N LYS A 184 -18.01 -8.26 -2.05
CA LYS A 184 -16.59 -8.08 -2.38
C LYS A 184 -15.78 -7.92 -1.11
N LEU A 185 -14.55 -8.41 -1.14
CA LEU A 185 -13.58 -8.18 -0.06
C LEU A 185 -13.18 -6.70 -0.03
N VAL A 186 -12.98 -6.17 1.16
CA VAL A 186 -12.56 -4.77 1.37
C VAL A 186 -11.29 -4.72 2.21
N VAL A 187 -10.26 -4.09 1.68
CA VAL A 187 -9.05 -3.72 2.40
C VAL A 187 -9.01 -2.21 2.52
N ALA A 188 -8.68 -1.69 3.70
CA ALA A 188 -8.46 -0.26 3.88
C ALA A 188 -7.10 0.02 4.51
N ASP A 189 -6.37 0.97 3.93
CA ASP A 189 -5.16 1.54 4.51
C ASP A 189 -5.56 2.87 5.18
N PRO A 190 -5.67 2.90 6.53
CA PRO A 190 -6.32 3.98 7.23
C PRO A 190 -5.35 5.14 7.50
N LYS A 191 -5.87 6.37 7.47
CA LYS A 191 -5.17 7.55 7.97
C LYS A 191 -5.85 8.17 9.18
N LEU A 192 -7.12 7.86 9.38
CA LEU A 192 -7.94 8.44 10.45
C LEU A 192 -7.80 7.62 11.74
N ALA A 193 -7.73 8.32 12.86
CA ALA A 193 -7.70 7.68 14.19
C ALA A 193 -9.05 7.05 14.58
N ASP A 194 -10.16 7.56 14.04
CA ASP A 194 -11.49 6.97 14.27
C ASP A 194 -11.70 5.78 13.34
N LEU A 195 -11.40 4.58 13.82
CA LEU A 195 -11.57 3.34 13.06
C LEU A 195 -13.04 2.95 12.83
N SER A 196 -14.01 3.60 13.46
CA SER A 196 -15.44 3.35 13.21
C SER A 196 -15.83 3.65 11.76
N VAL A 197 -15.08 4.55 11.12
CA VAL A 197 -15.22 4.88 9.68
C VAL A 197 -14.96 3.67 8.80
N TYR A 198 -14.00 2.81 9.19
CA TYR A 198 -13.60 1.60 8.43
C TYR A 198 -14.28 0.32 8.96
N ARG A 199 -15.35 0.43 9.78
CA ARG A 199 -16.06 -0.76 10.25
C ARG A 199 -16.50 -1.64 9.09
N ASP A 200 -16.58 -2.95 9.33
CA ASP A 200 -17.01 -3.98 8.40
C ASP A 200 -16.03 -4.26 7.23
N VAL A 201 -14.79 -3.74 7.25
CA VAL A 201 -13.77 -4.16 6.29
C VAL A 201 -13.17 -5.52 6.66
N ASP A 202 -12.72 -6.27 5.67
CA ASP A 202 -12.09 -7.57 5.88
C ASP A 202 -10.67 -7.42 6.43
N VAL A 203 -9.94 -6.40 5.97
CA VAL A 203 -8.58 -6.09 6.42
C VAL A 203 -8.36 -4.60 6.58
N LEU A 204 -7.75 -4.22 7.69
CA LEU A 204 -7.26 -2.86 7.94
C LEU A 204 -5.75 -2.90 8.19
N THR A 205 -4.97 -1.95 7.59
CA THR A 205 -3.50 -2.00 7.56
C THR A 205 -2.81 -0.82 8.27
N PRO A 206 -3.16 -0.49 9.52
CA PRO A 206 -2.52 0.63 10.21
C PRO A 206 -1.04 0.35 10.48
N ASN A 207 -0.21 1.39 10.45
CA ASN A 207 1.09 1.31 11.08
C ASN A 207 0.95 1.44 12.61
N LEU A 208 2.05 1.20 13.36
CA LEU A 208 2.04 1.25 14.82
C LEU A 208 1.56 2.60 15.36
N GLN A 209 1.94 3.71 14.74
CA GLN A 209 1.55 5.05 15.18
C GLN A 209 0.05 5.29 14.96
N GLU A 210 -0.50 4.86 13.83
CA GLU A 210 -1.92 4.94 13.51
C GLU A 210 -2.74 4.07 14.47
N LEU A 211 -2.30 2.84 14.75
CA LEU A 211 -2.93 1.98 15.74
C LEU A 211 -2.92 2.59 17.15
N ALA A 212 -1.78 3.15 17.57
CA ALA A 212 -1.62 3.81 18.86
C ALA A 212 -2.54 5.05 18.96
N SER A 213 -2.64 5.85 17.89
CA SER A 213 -3.54 7.00 17.80
C SER A 213 -5.00 6.57 17.91
N ALA A 214 -5.40 5.52 17.21
CA ALA A 214 -6.75 4.96 17.28
C ALA A 214 -7.09 4.37 18.67
N ALA A 215 -6.09 3.85 19.36
CA ALA A 215 -6.24 3.33 20.72
C ALA A 215 -6.21 4.42 21.80
N GLY A 216 -5.77 5.63 21.46
CA GLY A 216 -5.56 6.72 22.43
C GLY A 216 -4.48 6.43 23.47
N THR A 217 -3.51 5.57 23.15
CA THR A 217 -2.45 5.15 24.07
C THR A 217 -1.15 4.79 23.34
N SER A 218 -0.02 4.90 24.03
CA SER A 218 1.26 4.43 23.50
C SER A 218 1.34 2.90 23.54
N LEU A 219 1.87 2.31 22.47
CA LEU A 219 2.00 0.87 22.30
C LEU A 219 3.46 0.54 21.99
N THR A 220 4.09 -0.30 22.85
CA THR A 220 5.51 -0.71 22.69
C THR A 220 5.66 -2.22 22.61
N GLU A 221 5.01 -2.95 23.51
CA GLU A 221 5.15 -4.40 23.61
C GLU A 221 4.27 -5.12 22.59
N LEU A 222 4.80 -6.19 22.00
CA LEU A 222 4.11 -6.93 20.92
C LEU A 222 2.76 -7.47 21.37
N ASP A 223 2.69 -8.02 22.59
CA ASP A 223 1.45 -8.56 23.16
C ASP A 223 0.40 -7.46 23.36
N ALA A 224 0.82 -6.27 23.85
CA ALA A 224 -0.06 -5.13 24.02
C ALA A 224 -0.59 -4.59 22.67
N ILE A 225 0.26 -4.57 21.64
CA ILE A 225 -0.11 -4.20 20.26
C ILE A 225 -1.17 -5.18 19.76
N GLY A 226 -0.89 -6.49 19.86
CA GLY A 226 -1.80 -7.54 19.39
C GLY A 226 -3.14 -7.55 20.12
N ALA A 227 -3.15 -7.42 21.46
CA ALA A 227 -4.36 -7.34 22.26
C ALA A 227 -5.20 -6.11 21.91
N THR A 228 -4.54 -4.95 21.68
CA THR A 228 -5.20 -3.70 21.29
C THR A 228 -5.82 -3.82 19.90
N ALA A 229 -5.08 -4.34 18.93
CA ALA A 229 -5.57 -4.56 17.57
C ALA A 229 -6.77 -5.53 17.57
N ALA A 230 -6.70 -6.65 18.29
CA ALA A 230 -7.80 -7.61 18.41
C ALA A 230 -9.06 -6.98 19.04
N ARG A 231 -8.89 -6.17 20.09
CA ARG A 231 -10.00 -5.44 20.72
C ARG A 231 -10.65 -4.45 19.73
N LEU A 232 -9.86 -3.68 18.99
CA LEU A 232 -10.37 -2.71 18.01
C LEU A 232 -11.03 -3.44 16.83
N ALA A 233 -10.46 -4.55 16.35
CA ALA A 233 -11.05 -5.39 15.32
C ALA A 233 -12.45 -5.87 15.73
N LYS A 234 -12.58 -6.39 16.97
CA LYS A 234 -13.87 -6.81 17.51
C LYS A 234 -14.86 -5.65 17.67
N THR A 235 -14.38 -4.50 18.17
CA THR A 235 -15.24 -3.33 18.44
C THR A 235 -15.86 -2.78 17.15
N HIS A 236 -15.10 -2.75 16.06
CA HIS A 236 -15.53 -2.17 14.79
C HIS A 236 -15.92 -3.21 13.73
N ASN A 237 -16.06 -4.49 14.12
CA ASN A 237 -16.36 -5.58 13.19
C ASN A 237 -15.39 -5.63 11.99
N ILE A 238 -14.09 -5.44 12.24
CA ILE A 238 -13.01 -5.56 11.26
C ILE A 238 -12.52 -7.01 11.29
N GLY A 239 -12.42 -7.66 10.12
CA GLY A 239 -11.98 -9.06 10.03
C GLY A 239 -10.58 -9.27 10.61
N THR A 240 -9.61 -8.48 10.14
CA THR A 240 -8.21 -8.53 10.61
C THR A 240 -7.61 -7.13 10.62
N ILE A 241 -6.94 -6.76 11.71
CA ILE A 241 -6.04 -5.59 11.73
C ILE A 241 -4.62 -6.10 11.54
N MET A 242 -3.96 -5.64 10.48
CA MET A 242 -2.57 -5.95 10.15
C MET A 242 -1.69 -4.76 10.46
N THR A 243 -1.08 -4.75 11.63
CA THR A 243 -0.21 -3.66 12.06
C THR A 243 1.19 -3.81 11.49
N THR A 244 1.63 -2.81 10.71
CA THR A 244 3.03 -2.75 10.27
C THR A 244 3.91 -2.17 11.38
N LEU A 245 4.99 -2.89 11.72
CA LEU A 245 5.84 -2.63 12.88
C LEU A 245 7.28 -2.22 12.50
N SER A 246 7.48 -1.74 11.28
CA SER A 246 8.82 -1.39 10.75
C SER A 246 9.81 -2.56 10.89
N ALA A 247 10.93 -2.36 11.57
CA ALA A 247 11.96 -3.38 11.81
C ALA A 247 11.45 -4.63 12.57
N ARG A 248 10.26 -4.58 13.19
CA ARG A 248 9.66 -5.74 13.87
C ARG A 248 8.75 -6.57 12.98
N GLY A 249 8.52 -6.18 11.71
CA GLY A 249 7.71 -6.92 10.75
C GLY A 249 6.23 -6.57 10.77
N ILE A 250 5.36 -7.57 10.63
CA ILE A 250 3.90 -7.40 10.54
C ILE A 250 3.21 -8.30 11.56
N LEU A 251 2.26 -7.73 12.30
CA LEU A 251 1.39 -8.45 13.24
C LEU A 251 -0.06 -8.38 12.75
N ALA A 252 -0.63 -9.52 12.41
CA ALA A 252 -2.05 -9.67 12.10
C ALA A 252 -2.82 -10.09 13.36
N SER A 253 -3.93 -9.42 13.67
CA SER A 253 -4.75 -9.69 14.85
C SER A 253 -6.23 -9.69 14.47
N GLN A 254 -6.98 -10.73 14.86
CA GLN A 254 -8.41 -10.89 14.62
C GLN A 254 -9.22 -10.65 15.90
N GLY A 255 -10.49 -10.31 15.76
CA GLY A 255 -11.36 -9.99 16.88
C GLY A 255 -11.64 -11.14 17.84
N ASP A 256 -11.36 -12.39 17.47
CA ASP A 256 -11.42 -13.57 18.33
C ASP A 256 -10.16 -13.80 19.17
N GLY A 257 -9.16 -12.95 19.01
CA GLY A 257 -7.85 -13.06 19.67
C GLY A 257 -6.79 -13.84 18.89
N THR A 258 -7.13 -14.40 17.72
CA THR A 258 -6.15 -15.08 16.86
C THR A 258 -5.12 -14.06 16.38
N GLN A 259 -3.84 -14.41 16.50
CA GLN A 259 -2.72 -13.53 16.10
C GLN A 259 -1.69 -14.31 15.28
N PHE A 260 -1.07 -13.60 14.34
CA PHE A 260 0.05 -14.10 13.58
C PHE A 260 1.09 -12.99 13.40
N HIS A 261 2.32 -13.23 13.84
CA HIS A 261 3.44 -12.31 13.71
C HIS A 261 4.49 -12.89 12.76
N ASP A 262 4.87 -12.13 11.73
CA ASP A 262 6.03 -12.44 10.89
C ASP A 262 7.10 -11.35 11.09
N PRO A 263 8.24 -11.66 11.73
CA PRO A 263 9.29 -10.69 12.02
C PRO A 263 10.00 -10.25 10.73
N ALA A 264 10.42 -8.99 10.67
CA ALA A 264 11.19 -8.47 9.54
C ALA A 264 12.52 -9.22 9.39
N ARG A 265 12.95 -9.44 8.14
CA ARG A 265 14.15 -10.19 7.80
C ARG A 265 15.17 -9.37 7.00
N THR A 266 14.87 -8.10 6.77
CA THR A 266 15.74 -7.17 6.04
C THR A 266 16.86 -6.68 6.93
N ARG A 267 18.08 -6.67 6.42
CA ARG A 267 19.27 -6.17 7.13
C ARG A 267 19.66 -4.76 6.70
N ASP A 268 19.47 -4.43 5.44
CA ASP A 268 19.88 -3.16 4.84
C ASP A 268 18.65 -2.37 4.42
N VAL A 269 18.40 -1.26 5.10
CA VAL A 269 17.31 -0.33 4.79
C VAL A 269 17.91 0.89 4.11
N PHE A 270 17.50 1.13 2.85
CA PHE A 270 17.93 2.29 2.08
C PHE A 270 16.89 3.40 2.17
N ASP A 271 15.62 3.09 1.89
CA ASP A 271 14.52 4.05 1.90
C ASP A 271 13.22 3.32 2.33
N VAL A 272 12.47 3.91 3.24
CA VAL A 272 11.20 3.33 3.71
C VAL A 272 9.98 3.83 2.94
N SER A 273 10.18 4.74 1.97
CA SER A 273 9.09 5.32 1.18
C SER A 273 8.36 4.23 0.38
N GLY A 274 7.02 4.20 0.47
CA GLY A 274 6.20 3.25 -0.27
C GLY A 274 6.19 1.80 0.28
N ALA A 275 6.92 1.50 1.37
CA ALA A 275 6.90 0.17 1.97
C ALA A 275 5.50 -0.21 2.48
N GLY A 276 4.73 0.74 3.03
CA GLY A 276 3.33 0.56 3.42
C GLY A 276 2.48 0.16 2.22
N ASP A 277 2.58 0.93 1.13
CA ASP A 277 1.85 0.66 -0.13
C ASP A 277 2.14 -0.74 -0.68
N THR A 278 3.42 -1.14 -0.63
CA THR A 278 3.84 -2.50 -1.02
C THR A 278 3.18 -3.55 -0.14
N VAL A 279 3.12 -3.34 1.19
CA VAL A 279 2.43 -4.26 2.11
C VAL A 279 0.95 -4.35 1.76
N VAL A 280 0.26 -3.22 1.61
CA VAL A 280 -1.17 -3.17 1.23
C VAL A 280 -1.42 -3.90 -0.09
N ALA A 281 -0.63 -3.63 -1.11
CA ALA A 281 -0.76 -4.25 -2.42
C ALA A 281 -0.59 -5.78 -2.34
N VAL A 282 0.50 -6.25 -1.72
CA VAL A 282 0.82 -7.70 -1.69
C VAL A 282 -0.14 -8.48 -0.80
N ILE A 283 -0.54 -7.93 0.36
CA ILE A 283 -1.56 -8.55 1.23
C ILE A 283 -2.88 -8.67 0.48
N SER A 284 -3.32 -7.60 -0.15
CA SER A 284 -4.57 -7.56 -0.90
C SER A 284 -4.57 -8.56 -2.05
N ALA A 285 -3.51 -8.57 -2.86
CA ALA A 285 -3.37 -9.52 -3.96
C ALA A 285 -3.37 -10.98 -3.48
N ALA A 286 -2.63 -11.29 -2.41
CA ALA A 286 -2.58 -12.63 -1.85
C ALA A 286 -3.95 -13.07 -1.30
N ILE A 287 -4.67 -12.19 -0.59
CA ILE A 287 -6.01 -12.53 -0.07
C ILE A 287 -7.02 -12.67 -1.22
N ALA A 288 -6.98 -11.81 -2.23
CA ALA A 288 -7.85 -11.90 -3.39
C ALA A 288 -7.66 -13.22 -4.16
N SER A 289 -6.42 -13.74 -4.23
CA SER A 289 -6.10 -15.04 -4.82
C SER A 289 -6.45 -16.25 -3.91
N GLY A 290 -7.08 -16.03 -2.74
CA GLY A 290 -7.48 -17.09 -1.80
C GLY A 290 -6.37 -17.56 -0.85
N ALA A 291 -5.27 -16.82 -0.72
CA ALA A 291 -4.21 -17.17 0.22
C ALA A 291 -4.70 -17.14 1.68
N ARG A 292 -4.26 -18.10 2.47
CA ARG A 292 -4.47 -18.06 3.93
C ARG A 292 -3.69 -16.90 4.55
N LEU A 293 -4.27 -16.27 5.56
CA LEU A 293 -3.72 -15.09 6.24
C LEU A 293 -2.22 -15.19 6.59
N PRO A 294 -1.69 -16.28 7.20
CA PRO A 294 -0.27 -16.37 7.50
C PRO A 294 0.65 -16.30 6.26
N PHE A 295 0.19 -16.83 5.12
CA PHE A 295 0.96 -16.75 3.88
C PHE A 295 0.92 -15.36 3.26
N ALA A 296 -0.24 -14.70 3.28
CA ALA A 296 -0.39 -13.32 2.81
C ALA A 296 0.52 -12.37 3.61
N VAL A 297 0.53 -12.49 4.95
CA VAL A 297 1.40 -11.70 5.83
C VAL A 297 2.88 -11.97 5.54
N ALA A 298 3.29 -13.23 5.43
CA ALA A 298 4.67 -13.57 5.16
C ALA A 298 5.13 -13.10 3.76
N LEU A 299 4.27 -13.18 2.75
CA LEU A 299 4.58 -12.68 1.39
C LEU A 299 4.75 -11.16 1.39
N ALA A 300 3.83 -10.43 2.03
CA ALA A 300 3.87 -8.98 2.14
C ALA A 300 5.11 -8.48 2.91
N ASN A 301 5.46 -9.15 4.01
CA ASN A 301 6.65 -8.80 4.79
C ASN A 301 7.94 -9.00 3.98
N ARG A 302 8.01 -10.02 3.10
CA ARG A 302 9.13 -10.21 2.16
C ARG A 302 9.18 -9.11 1.13
N ALA A 303 8.03 -8.77 0.53
CA ALA A 303 7.94 -7.69 -0.44
C ALA A 303 8.35 -6.34 0.18
N ALA A 304 7.88 -6.03 1.39
CA ALA A 304 8.32 -4.86 2.13
C ALA A 304 9.84 -4.84 2.35
N GLY A 305 10.42 -6.00 2.71
CA GLY A 305 11.88 -6.15 2.86
C GLY A 305 12.66 -5.88 1.58
N VAL A 306 12.11 -6.23 0.41
CA VAL A 306 12.68 -5.86 -0.90
C VAL A 306 12.52 -4.37 -1.18
N ALA A 307 11.34 -3.81 -0.91
CA ALA A 307 11.01 -2.41 -1.17
C ALA A 307 11.97 -1.46 -0.41
N VAL A 308 12.19 -1.69 0.88
CA VAL A 308 13.05 -0.81 1.70
C VAL A 308 14.53 -0.86 1.32
N GLY A 309 14.96 -1.85 0.53
CA GLY A 309 16.31 -1.92 -0.06
C GLY A 309 16.48 -1.07 -1.32
N LYS A 310 15.41 -0.45 -1.82
CA LYS A 310 15.40 0.37 -3.04
C LYS A 310 15.27 1.84 -2.70
N SER A 311 15.51 2.71 -3.67
CA SER A 311 15.35 4.17 -3.53
C SER A 311 13.95 4.61 -3.97
N GLY A 312 13.32 5.48 -3.20
CA GLY A 312 12.02 6.08 -3.52
C GLY A 312 10.83 5.13 -3.32
N THR A 313 9.69 5.47 -3.90
CA THR A 313 8.47 4.64 -3.92
C THR A 313 8.63 3.48 -4.90
N ALA A 314 9.62 2.62 -4.63
CA ALA A 314 10.01 1.56 -5.55
C ALA A 314 8.98 0.43 -5.63
N ILE A 315 8.75 -0.04 -6.83
CA ILE A 315 7.85 -1.13 -7.13
C ILE A 315 8.60 -2.45 -7.00
N VAL A 316 7.94 -3.46 -6.45
CA VAL A 316 8.53 -4.79 -6.22
C VAL A 316 8.00 -5.78 -7.24
N THR A 317 8.92 -6.48 -7.90
CA THR A 317 8.57 -7.53 -8.88
C THR A 317 8.37 -8.89 -8.23
N ALA A 318 7.58 -9.74 -8.86
CA ALA A 318 7.42 -11.15 -8.47
C ALA A 318 8.77 -11.90 -8.35
N GLY A 319 9.66 -11.67 -9.32
CA GLY A 319 11.00 -12.28 -9.32
C GLY A 319 11.86 -11.87 -8.12
N GLU A 320 11.81 -10.59 -7.73
CA GLU A 320 12.53 -10.09 -6.56
C GLU A 320 11.99 -10.70 -5.26
N ILE A 321 10.66 -10.83 -5.12
CA ILE A 321 10.06 -11.48 -3.94
C ILE A 321 10.53 -12.94 -3.87
N LEU A 322 10.45 -13.67 -4.99
CA LEU A 322 10.85 -15.08 -5.04
C LEU A 322 12.33 -15.28 -4.75
N ALA A 323 13.20 -14.39 -5.22
CA ALA A 323 14.64 -14.44 -4.91
C ALA A 323 14.96 -14.28 -3.42
N HIS A 324 14.07 -13.64 -2.66
CA HIS A 324 14.20 -13.47 -1.21
C HIS A 324 13.48 -14.54 -0.39
N MET A 325 12.86 -15.55 -1.05
CA MET A 325 12.23 -16.67 -0.36
C MET A 325 13.26 -17.74 0.04
N PRO A 326 13.05 -18.43 1.18
CA PRO A 326 13.85 -19.61 1.47
C PRO A 326 13.62 -20.67 0.40
N LEU A 327 14.70 -21.35 -0.01
CA LEU A 327 14.59 -22.46 -0.95
C LEU A 327 13.68 -23.54 -0.37
N SER A 328 12.84 -24.13 -1.21
CA SER A 328 12.04 -25.29 -0.86
C SER A 328 13.00 -26.41 -0.43
N LYS A 329 12.79 -27.02 0.76
CA LYS A 329 13.54 -28.20 1.12
C LYS A 329 13.21 -29.27 0.07
N PRO A 330 14.21 -29.98 -0.51
CA PRO A 330 13.91 -31.11 -1.37
C PRO A 330 13.01 -32.07 -0.61
N VAL A 331 11.90 -32.47 -1.23
CA VAL A 331 11.07 -33.58 -0.73
C VAL A 331 11.94 -34.82 -0.95
N ILE A 332 12.63 -35.25 0.10
CA ILE A 332 13.26 -36.59 0.11
C ILE A 332 12.07 -37.54 0.22
N GLU A 333 11.65 -38.09 -0.91
CA GLU A 333 10.72 -39.23 -0.90
C GLU A 333 11.36 -40.33 -0.07
N ALA A 334 10.75 -40.64 1.06
CA ALA A 334 11.16 -41.72 1.99
C ALA A 334 10.90 -43.10 1.40
N ASN A 335 11.08 -43.30 0.09
CA ASN A 335 10.82 -44.57 -0.62
C ASN A 335 12.04 -45.21 -1.28
N ALA A 336 13.26 -44.98 -0.74
CA ALA A 336 14.47 -45.64 -1.25
C ALA A 336 15.24 -46.47 -0.21
N LEU A 337 14.58 -46.97 0.85
CA LEU A 337 15.21 -47.93 1.78
C LEU A 337 14.23 -49.07 2.13
N ALA A 338 13.61 -49.71 1.13
CA ALA A 338 12.99 -50.99 1.24
C ALA A 338 13.54 -51.87 0.11
N GLY A 339 14.73 -52.43 0.32
CA GLY A 339 15.31 -53.37 -0.64
C GLY A 339 16.82 -53.53 -0.48
N ILE A 340 17.28 -54.14 0.62
CA ILE A 340 18.40 -55.12 0.67
C ILE A 340 18.15 -56.05 1.85
#